data_9733db791e390981e30cd3c0d32d2fc4
#
_entry.id   9733db791e390981e30cd3c0d32d2fc4
#
_cell.length_a   1.000
_cell.length_b   1.000
_cell.length_c   1.000
_cell.angle_alpha   90.00
_cell.angle_beta   90.00
_cell.angle_gamma   90.00
#
_symmetry.space_group_name_H-M   'P 1'
#
loop_
_entity.id
_entity.type
_entity.pdbx_description
1 polymer ?
#
loop_
_entity_poly.entity_id
_entity_poly.type
_entity_poly.pdbx_seq_one_letter_code
_entity_poly.pdbx_strand_id
1 'polypeptide(L)'
;MTIFVDANVFIHHVGRPHPLRDQARALVADALCRGDRLVTSAEVLQELLHYYLGTRRPSALDDAWMLADRCVEQVWPVEPADVAMARTLIAHHPGLEARDLVHLACCLRRKPRRLMTFDRGLEAAWAALKR
;
A
#
# COMPACT_ATOMS: atom_id res chain seq x y z
N MET A 1 4.35 -14.67 6.92
CA MET A 1 3.04 -14.33 6.32
C MET A 1 3.23 -13.27 5.26
N THR A 2 2.28 -13.09 4.39
CA THR A 2 2.34 -12.09 3.31
C THR A 2 1.60 -10.83 3.73
N ILE A 3 2.25 -9.67 3.58
CA ILE A 3 1.72 -8.36 3.97
C ILE A 3 1.75 -7.45 2.74
N PHE A 4 0.59 -6.90 2.39
CA PHE A 4 0.50 -5.86 1.35
C PHE A 4 0.83 -4.51 1.96
N VAL A 5 1.71 -3.75 1.31
CA VAL A 5 2.17 -2.44 1.80
C VAL A 5 1.64 -1.34 0.89
N ASP A 6 0.89 -0.41 1.50
CA ASP A 6 0.32 0.76 0.81
C ASP A 6 1.36 1.88 0.61
N ALA A 7 1.10 2.76 -0.33
CA ALA A 7 1.99 3.86 -0.70
C ALA A 7 2.37 4.76 0.48
N ASN A 8 1.43 5.06 1.37
CA ASN A 8 1.68 5.97 2.50
C ASN A 8 2.75 5.44 3.46
N VAL A 9 2.93 4.12 3.56
CA VAL A 9 3.99 3.53 4.39
C VAL A 9 5.37 3.87 3.80
N PHE A 10 5.54 3.73 2.50
CA PHE A 10 6.80 4.09 1.83
C PHE A 10 7.06 5.60 1.92
N ILE A 11 6.03 6.42 1.69
CA ILE A 11 6.13 7.88 1.72
C ILE A 11 6.58 8.36 3.11
N HIS A 12 5.95 7.88 4.16
CA HIS A 12 6.34 8.27 5.53
C HIS A 12 7.71 7.73 5.93
N HIS A 13 8.04 6.50 5.53
CA HIS A 13 9.32 5.87 5.86
C HIS A 13 10.52 6.71 5.42
N VAL A 14 10.46 7.30 4.23
CA VAL A 14 11.54 8.13 3.66
C VAL A 14 11.31 9.63 3.87
N GLY A 15 10.23 9.99 4.53
CA GLY A 15 9.82 11.38 4.72
C GLY A 15 10.60 12.12 5.78
N ARG A 16 10.16 13.36 6.05
CA ARG A 16 10.71 14.20 7.11
C ARG A 16 10.39 13.62 8.49
N PRO A 17 11.10 14.04 9.56
CA PRO A 17 10.77 13.66 10.91
C PRO A 17 9.29 13.91 11.22
N HIS A 18 8.61 12.86 11.63
CA HIS A 18 7.17 12.84 11.88
C HIS A 18 6.85 11.58 12.68
N PRO A 19 5.84 11.57 13.57
CA PRO A 19 5.47 10.34 14.30
C PRO A 19 5.19 9.16 13.37
N LEU A 20 4.56 9.39 12.21
CA LEU A 20 4.28 8.33 11.24
C LEU A 20 5.53 7.79 10.56
N ARG A 21 6.60 8.59 10.44
CA ARG A 21 7.87 8.07 9.93
C ARG A 21 8.44 6.99 10.84
N ASP A 22 8.46 7.25 12.13
CA ASP A 22 8.97 6.29 13.11
C ASP A 22 8.10 5.03 13.14
N GLN A 23 6.79 5.19 13.04
CA GLN A 23 5.87 4.06 12.95
C GLN A 23 6.08 3.26 11.66
N ALA A 24 6.24 3.91 10.51
CA ALA A 24 6.50 3.23 9.25
C ALA A 24 7.78 2.41 9.30
N ARG A 25 8.84 2.99 9.85
CA ARG A 25 10.13 2.30 10.01
C ARG A 25 10.02 1.11 10.94
N ALA A 26 9.32 1.26 12.05
CA ALA A 26 9.10 0.15 12.99
C ALA A 26 8.26 -0.97 12.36
N LEU A 27 7.18 -0.65 11.67
CA LEU A 27 6.32 -1.64 11.03
C LEU A 27 7.09 -2.48 10.00
N VAL A 28 7.88 -1.83 9.15
CA VAL A 28 8.66 -2.52 8.13
C VAL A 28 9.76 -3.37 8.78
N ALA A 29 10.51 -2.80 9.71
CA ALA A 29 11.59 -3.52 10.38
C ALA A 29 11.08 -4.73 11.15
N ASP A 30 9.98 -4.59 11.88
CA ASP A 30 9.39 -5.69 12.66
C ASP A 30 8.89 -6.80 11.75
N ALA A 31 8.23 -6.46 10.64
CA ALA A 31 7.76 -7.44 9.68
C ALA A 31 8.93 -8.24 9.06
N LEU A 32 9.98 -7.55 8.65
CA LEU A 32 11.16 -8.21 8.09
C LEU A 32 11.88 -9.08 9.13
N CYS A 33 11.98 -8.60 10.37
CA CYS A 33 12.57 -9.39 11.47
C CYS A 33 11.78 -10.67 11.75
N ARG A 34 10.46 -10.65 11.61
CA ARG A 34 9.62 -11.85 11.76
C ARG A 34 9.70 -12.80 10.56
N GLY A 35 10.36 -12.41 9.48
CA GLY A 35 10.41 -13.19 8.27
C GLY A 35 9.16 -13.06 7.39
N ASP A 36 8.35 -12.03 7.60
CA ASP A 36 7.19 -11.76 6.78
C ASP A 36 7.60 -11.34 5.37
N ARG A 37 6.77 -11.69 4.39
CA ARG A 37 6.96 -11.32 2.99
C ARG A 37 6.16 -10.06 2.71
N LEU A 38 6.85 -8.97 2.35
CA LEU A 38 6.21 -7.74 1.94
C LEU A 38 5.94 -7.77 0.44
N VAL A 39 4.73 -7.42 0.06
CA VAL A 39 4.31 -7.30 -1.33
C VAL A 39 3.63 -5.95 -1.54
N THR A 40 3.58 -5.49 -2.76
CA THR A 40 2.84 -4.29 -3.13
C THR A 40 2.24 -4.48 -4.53
N SER A 41 1.71 -3.43 -5.13
CA SER A 41 1.11 -3.50 -6.46
C SER A 41 1.62 -2.40 -7.37
N ALA A 42 1.38 -2.58 -8.67
CA ALA A 42 1.66 -1.55 -9.66
C ALA A 42 0.89 -0.25 -9.37
N GLU A 43 -0.30 -0.34 -8.79
CA GLU A 43 -1.08 0.84 -8.39
C GLU A 43 -0.40 1.62 -7.27
N VAL A 44 0.22 0.94 -6.30
CA VAL A 44 1.01 1.61 -5.26
C VAL A 44 2.19 2.35 -5.88
N LEU A 45 2.89 1.73 -6.82
CA LEU A 45 3.99 2.41 -7.51
C LEU A 45 3.51 3.64 -8.28
N GLN A 46 2.35 3.56 -8.91
CA GLN A 46 1.73 4.69 -9.59
C GLN A 46 1.38 5.80 -8.60
N GLU A 47 0.90 5.46 -7.41
CA GLU A 47 0.63 6.45 -6.36
C GLU A 47 1.90 7.17 -5.90
N LEU A 48 3.02 6.46 -5.76
CA LEU A 48 4.30 7.08 -5.45
C LEU A 48 4.69 8.12 -6.51
N LEU A 49 4.57 7.72 -7.77
CA LEU A 49 4.86 8.60 -8.90
C LEU A 49 3.96 9.84 -8.86
N HIS A 50 2.66 9.64 -8.69
CA HIS A 50 1.67 10.73 -8.62
C HIS A 50 1.97 11.70 -7.48
N TYR A 51 2.23 11.18 -6.28
CA TYR A 51 2.51 11.99 -5.09
C TYR A 51 3.75 12.86 -5.28
N TYR A 52 4.86 12.26 -5.71
CA TYR A 52 6.13 12.99 -5.80
C TYR A 52 6.21 13.94 -7.00
N LEU A 53 5.52 13.64 -8.10
CA LEU A 53 5.35 14.60 -9.17
C LEU A 53 4.59 15.84 -8.70
N GLY A 54 3.55 15.65 -7.89
CA GLY A 54 2.79 16.76 -7.31
C GLY A 54 3.60 17.61 -6.35
N THR A 55 4.52 17.02 -5.61
CA THR A 55 5.36 17.72 -4.62
C THR A 55 6.67 18.26 -5.20
N ARG A 56 6.99 17.93 -6.46
CA ARG A 56 8.24 18.31 -7.13
C ARG A 56 9.50 17.91 -6.35
N ARG A 57 9.51 16.69 -5.82
CA ARG A 57 10.62 16.15 -5.01
C ARG A 57 11.16 14.85 -5.62
N PRO A 58 11.91 14.94 -6.74
CA PRO A 58 12.35 13.74 -7.47
C PRO A 58 13.30 12.85 -6.66
N SER A 59 14.17 13.44 -5.83
CA SER A 59 15.08 12.65 -4.99
C SER A 59 14.31 11.84 -3.93
N ALA A 60 13.21 12.38 -3.41
CA ALA A 60 12.36 11.66 -2.47
C ALA A 60 11.63 10.50 -3.14
N LEU A 61 11.24 10.66 -4.41
CA LEU A 61 10.70 9.57 -5.22
C LEU A 61 11.72 8.43 -5.35
N ASP A 62 12.97 8.77 -5.67
CA ASP A 62 14.03 7.77 -5.79
C ASP A 62 14.23 7.00 -4.49
N ASP A 63 14.18 7.69 -3.34
CA ASP A 63 14.31 7.06 -2.03
C ASP A 63 13.17 6.09 -1.75
N ALA A 64 11.94 6.51 -2.00
CA ALA A 64 10.75 5.65 -1.80
C ALA A 64 10.77 4.45 -2.74
N TRP A 65 11.15 4.66 -4.01
CA TRP A 65 11.25 3.60 -5.00
C TRP A 65 12.30 2.57 -4.61
N MET A 66 13.47 3.03 -4.19
CA MET A 66 14.56 2.17 -3.74
C MET A 66 14.16 1.37 -2.49
N LEU A 67 13.43 1.98 -1.57
CA LEU A 67 12.91 1.27 -0.39
C LEU A 67 11.99 0.13 -0.82
N ALA A 68 11.07 0.39 -1.74
CA ALA A 68 10.19 -0.65 -2.26
C ALA A 68 10.97 -1.77 -2.92
N ASP A 69 11.93 -1.45 -3.78
CA ASP A 69 12.78 -2.45 -4.45
C ASP A 69 13.52 -3.35 -3.46
N ARG A 70 13.98 -2.80 -2.34
CA ARG A 70 14.76 -3.55 -1.34
C ARG A 70 13.90 -4.41 -0.43
N CYS A 71 12.70 -3.93 -0.08
CA CYS A 71 11.89 -4.57 0.96
C CYS A 71 10.80 -5.46 0.40
N VAL A 72 10.34 -5.22 -0.81
CA VAL A 72 9.21 -5.92 -1.42
C VAL A 72 9.70 -7.07 -2.28
N GLU A 73 9.19 -8.27 -2.00
CA GLU A 73 9.53 -9.47 -2.77
C GLU A 73 8.77 -9.57 -4.09
N GLN A 74 7.57 -9.01 -4.15
CA GLN A 74 6.72 -9.12 -5.32
C GLN A 74 5.89 -7.86 -5.51
N VAL A 75 5.82 -7.38 -6.75
CA VAL A 75 4.91 -6.31 -7.15
C VAL A 75 3.79 -6.95 -7.97
N TRP A 76 2.58 -6.89 -7.47
CA TRP A 76 1.42 -7.44 -8.17
C TRP A 76 1.05 -6.56 -9.36
N PRO A 77 0.75 -7.15 -10.51
CA PRO A 77 0.14 -6.39 -11.60
C PRO A 77 -1.29 -5.99 -11.23
N VAL A 78 -1.78 -4.90 -11.81
CA VAL A 78 -3.21 -4.59 -11.75
C VAL A 78 -3.84 -5.11 -13.04
N GLU A 79 -4.68 -6.11 -12.88
CA GLU A 79 -5.35 -6.78 -14.00
C GLU A 79 -6.76 -6.23 -14.20
N PRO A 80 -7.35 -6.38 -15.40
CA PRO A 80 -8.75 -5.97 -15.61
C PRO A 80 -9.72 -6.54 -14.57
N ALA A 81 -9.49 -7.77 -14.10
CA ALA A 81 -10.31 -8.39 -13.07
C ALA A 81 -10.22 -7.66 -11.71
N ASP A 82 -9.08 -7.06 -11.39
CA ASP A 82 -8.94 -6.24 -10.18
C ASP A 82 -9.82 -5.01 -10.25
N VAL A 83 -9.80 -4.32 -11.38
CA VAL A 83 -10.61 -3.11 -11.58
C VAL A 83 -12.11 -3.47 -11.63
N ALA A 84 -12.46 -4.56 -12.28
CA ALA A 84 -13.84 -5.04 -12.29
C ALA A 84 -14.36 -5.35 -10.88
N MET A 85 -13.55 -5.97 -10.05
CA MET A 85 -13.89 -6.22 -8.64
C MET A 85 -14.01 -4.92 -7.86
N ALA A 86 -13.08 -3.97 -8.06
CA ALA A 86 -13.14 -2.66 -7.42
C ALA A 86 -14.49 -1.97 -7.70
N ARG A 87 -14.98 -2.07 -8.91
CA ARG A 87 -16.30 -1.54 -9.28
C ARG A 87 -17.42 -2.12 -8.43
N THR A 88 -17.36 -3.40 -8.11
CA THR A 88 -18.40 -4.05 -7.27
C THR A 88 -18.34 -3.59 -5.81
N LEU A 89 -17.23 -3.03 -5.36
CA LEU A 89 -17.04 -2.58 -3.97
C LEU A 89 -17.55 -1.17 -3.71
N ILE A 90 -17.85 -0.39 -4.75
CA ILE A 90 -18.23 1.02 -4.63
C ILE A 90 -19.40 1.21 -3.67
N ALA A 91 -20.46 0.42 -3.82
CA ALA A 91 -21.68 0.60 -3.04
C ALA A 91 -21.48 0.37 -1.54
N HIS A 92 -20.53 -0.47 -1.18
CA HIS A 92 -20.27 -0.84 0.22
C HIS A 92 -19.22 0.04 0.91
N HIS A 93 -18.49 0.85 0.13
CA HIS A 93 -17.39 1.67 0.64
C HIS A 93 -17.43 3.08 0.06
N PRO A 94 -18.51 3.86 0.34
CA PRO A 94 -18.71 5.17 -0.31
C PRO A 94 -17.67 6.22 0.05
N GLY A 95 -16.91 6.01 1.13
CA GLY A 95 -15.86 6.94 1.55
C GLY A 95 -14.49 6.68 0.91
N LEU A 96 -14.35 5.60 0.12
CA LEU A 96 -13.06 5.25 -0.48
C LEU A 96 -12.93 5.82 -1.88
N GLU A 97 -11.71 6.23 -2.22
CA GLU A 97 -11.36 6.67 -3.56
C GLU A 97 -11.09 5.47 -4.47
N ALA A 98 -11.03 5.72 -5.78
CA ALA A 98 -10.81 4.66 -6.77
C ALA A 98 -9.55 3.84 -6.49
N ARG A 99 -8.46 4.48 -6.10
CA ARG A 99 -7.19 3.77 -5.79
C ARG A 99 -7.35 2.83 -4.60
N ASP A 100 -8.06 3.27 -3.56
CA ASP A 100 -8.31 2.42 -2.39
C ASP A 100 -9.12 1.19 -2.74
N LEU A 101 -10.13 1.37 -3.61
CA LEU A 101 -10.95 0.25 -4.09
C LEU A 101 -10.11 -0.74 -4.91
N VAL A 102 -9.16 -0.26 -5.70
CA VAL A 102 -8.25 -1.12 -6.45
C VAL A 102 -7.32 -1.88 -5.49
N HIS A 103 -6.81 -1.23 -4.44
CA HIS A 103 -6.02 -1.92 -3.42
C HIS A 103 -6.80 -3.03 -2.73
N LEU A 104 -8.04 -2.74 -2.33
CA LEU A 104 -8.92 -3.76 -1.73
C LEU A 104 -9.15 -4.92 -2.68
N ALA A 105 -9.45 -4.63 -3.95
CA ALA A 105 -9.70 -5.67 -4.95
C ALA A 105 -8.48 -6.56 -5.17
N CYS A 106 -7.30 -5.97 -5.30
CA CYS A 106 -6.05 -6.72 -5.41
C CYS A 106 -5.84 -7.64 -4.22
N CYS A 107 -6.08 -7.12 -3.02
CA CYS A 107 -5.95 -7.90 -1.79
C CYS A 107 -7.00 -9.00 -1.66
N LEU A 108 -8.25 -8.73 -2.04
CA LEU A 108 -9.31 -9.76 -2.03
C LEU A 108 -8.99 -10.91 -2.97
N ARG A 109 -8.42 -10.62 -4.13
CA ARG A 109 -8.07 -11.65 -5.11
C ARG A 109 -6.82 -12.44 -4.74
N ARG A 110 -5.86 -11.82 -4.04
CA ARG A 110 -4.55 -12.44 -3.73
C ARG A 110 -4.38 -12.84 -2.27
N LYS A 111 -5.26 -12.36 -1.41
CA LYS A 111 -5.41 -12.79 -0.01
C LYS A 111 -4.14 -12.69 0.83
N PRO A 112 -3.50 -11.51 0.92
CA PRO A 112 -2.44 -11.31 1.90
C PRO A 112 -3.03 -11.45 3.31
N ARG A 113 -2.19 -11.78 4.27
CA ARG A 113 -2.63 -11.88 5.65
C ARG A 113 -3.00 -10.53 6.25
N ARG A 114 -2.28 -9.48 5.81
CA ARG A 114 -2.43 -8.14 6.35
C ARG A 114 -2.30 -7.10 5.26
N LEU A 115 -3.02 -5.99 5.42
CA LEU A 115 -2.85 -4.78 4.63
C LEU A 115 -2.23 -3.72 5.54
N MET A 116 -0.99 -3.32 5.25
CA MET A 116 -0.25 -2.33 6.02
C MET A 116 -0.49 -0.95 5.43
N THR A 117 -1.21 -0.11 6.15
CA THR A 117 -1.56 1.25 5.71
C THR A 117 -1.77 2.17 6.91
N PHE A 118 -1.60 3.47 6.70
CA PHE A 118 -1.99 4.49 7.66
C PHE A 118 -3.36 5.09 7.36
N ASP A 119 -3.99 4.70 6.27
CA ASP A 119 -5.35 5.13 5.93
C ASP A 119 -6.35 4.30 6.75
N ARG A 120 -7.02 4.97 7.70
CA ARG A 120 -7.97 4.30 8.60
C ARG A 120 -9.18 3.75 7.86
N GLY A 121 -9.64 4.45 6.82
CA GLY A 121 -10.76 4.00 6.00
C GLY A 121 -10.45 2.72 5.25
N LEU A 122 -9.28 2.66 4.63
CA LEU A 122 -8.81 1.48 3.92
C LEU A 122 -8.60 0.30 4.88
N GLU A 123 -7.98 0.56 6.03
CA GLU A 123 -7.75 -0.46 7.05
C GLU A 123 -9.06 -1.05 7.57
N ALA A 124 -10.03 -0.20 7.87
CA ALA A 124 -11.35 -0.62 8.34
C ALA A 124 -12.09 -1.44 7.28
N ALA A 125 -12.03 -1.03 6.02
CA ALA A 125 -12.64 -1.74 4.91
C ALA A 125 -12.04 -3.14 4.74
N TRP A 126 -10.72 -3.24 4.82
CA TRP A 126 -10.03 -4.54 4.75
C TRP A 126 -10.43 -5.45 5.92
N ALA A 127 -10.46 -4.91 7.14
CA ALA A 127 -10.86 -5.67 8.32
C ALA A 127 -12.30 -6.20 8.21
N ALA A 128 -13.22 -5.41 7.66
CA ALA A 128 -14.60 -5.80 7.46
C ALA A 128 -14.74 -6.92 6.40
N LEU A 129 -14.00 -6.80 5.30
CA LEU A 129 -14.06 -7.78 4.21
C LEU A 129 -13.39 -9.11 4.56
N LYS A 130 -12.43 -9.07 5.47
CA LYS A 130 -11.68 -10.26 5.91
C LYS A 130 -12.48 -11.15 6.87
N ARG A 131 -13.52 -10.64 7.45
CA ARG A 131 -14.43 -11.41 8.33
C ARG A 131 -15.34 -12.36 7.53
#